data_ab96fd8eb5221a535cecc6192c4a3fa8
#
_entry.id   ab96fd8eb5221a535cecc6192c4a3fa8
#
_cell.length_a   1.000
_cell.length_b   1.000
_cell.length_c   1.000
_cell.angle_alpha   90.00
_cell.angle_beta   90.00
_cell.angle_gamma   90.00
#
_symmetry.space_group_name_H-M   'P 1'
#
loop_
_entity.id
_entity.type
_entity.pdbx_description
1 polymer ?
#
loop_
_entity_poly.entity_id
_entity_poly.type
_entity_poly.pdbx_seq_one_letter_code
_entity_poly.pdbx_strand_id
1 'polypeptide(L)'
;MDGSNDERLTQSVESFCLQNGDDGKLVLVDKMSQDILYSYDLKTRKKEVISCEGGSIDPQYVCFDGDWVFIADDCTISKTNYKTGECVYIWEVPEGKNVNITDVYIHGDKVYFGLYGTDSEAKDDTGLWCVNPDGTDSKKISSDEVNEVCFVGEEYFVR
;
A
#
# COMPACT_ATOMS: atom_id res chain seq x y z
N MET A 1 25.68 4.03 14.86
CA MET A 1 24.63 4.25 15.88
C MET A 1 24.81 3.13 16.89
N ASP A 2 24.91 3.44 18.17
CA ASP A 2 25.22 2.46 19.24
C ASP A 2 23.98 1.99 20.02
N GLY A 3 22.78 2.44 19.63
CA GLY A 3 21.53 2.06 20.27
C GLY A 3 21.29 2.67 21.67
N SER A 4 22.21 3.51 22.15
CA SER A 4 22.18 4.01 23.54
C SER A 4 21.01 4.94 23.88
N ASN A 5 20.22 5.36 22.88
CA ASN A 5 19.07 6.26 23.03
C ASN A 5 17.80 5.65 22.41
N ASP A 6 17.63 4.35 22.50
CA ASP A 6 16.40 3.70 22.07
C ASP A 6 15.23 4.19 22.90
N GLU A 7 14.26 4.81 22.26
CA GLU A 7 13.08 5.33 22.92
C GLU A 7 11.81 4.77 22.28
N ARG A 8 10.91 4.23 23.11
CA ARG A 8 9.60 3.79 22.66
C ARG A 8 8.70 4.99 22.37
N LEU A 9 8.31 5.14 21.11
CA LEU A 9 7.50 6.29 20.66
C LEU A 9 6.01 6.15 21.03
N THR A 10 5.49 4.92 21.09
CA THR A 10 4.06 4.67 21.37
C THR A 10 3.87 3.48 22.31
N GLN A 11 2.74 3.39 23.02
CA GLN A 11 2.50 2.30 23.98
C GLN A 11 2.02 1.01 23.34
N SER A 12 1.31 1.09 22.22
CA SER A 12 0.89 -0.08 21.42
C SER A 12 0.74 0.38 19.99
N VAL A 13 1.58 -0.13 19.11
CA VAL A 13 1.41 0.05 17.67
C VAL A 13 1.70 -1.29 17.05
N GLU A 14 0.68 -1.87 16.48
CA GLU A 14 0.83 -2.88 15.46
C GLU A 14 0.89 -2.18 14.11
N SER A 15 1.77 -1.18 14.01
CA SER A 15 2.02 -0.42 12.81
C SER A 15 3.04 -1.14 11.96
N PHE A 16 2.80 -1.19 10.67
CA PHE A 16 3.57 -2.00 9.75
C PHE A 16 4.36 -1.20 8.74
N CYS A 17 3.98 0.03 8.46
CA CYS A 17 4.68 0.86 7.50
C CYS A 17 4.96 2.23 8.08
N LEU A 18 6.20 2.64 7.88
CA LEU A 18 6.73 3.86 8.41
C LEU A 18 7.50 4.59 7.32
N GLN A 19 7.19 5.85 7.10
CA GLN A 19 7.96 6.76 6.26
C GLN A 19 8.29 8.03 7.02
N ASN A 20 9.47 8.60 6.76
CA ASN A 20 9.77 9.94 7.20
C ASN A 20 8.87 10.93 6.45
N GLY A 21 8.02 11.61 7.20
CA GLY A 21 7.31 12.78 6.72
C GLY A 21 8.20 14.02 6.79
N ASP A 22 7.67 15.14 6.33
CA ASP A 22 8.34 16.43 6.44
C ASP A 22 8.41 16.90 7.91
N ASP A 23 9.38 17.76 8.21
CA ASP A 23 9.51 18.49 9.47
C ASP A 23 9.64 17.62 10.74
N GLY A 24 10.20 16.42 10.63
CA GLY A 24 10.40 15.53 11.79
C GLY A 24 9.13 14.81 12.22
N LYS A 25 8.18 14.66 11.34
CA LYS A 25 7.01 13.78 11.50
C LYS A 25 7.30 12.40 10.89
N LEU A 26 6.65 11.39 11.43
CA LEU A 26 6.55 10.06 10.86
C LEU A 26 5.14 9.88 10.32
N VAL A 27 5.01 9.26 9.14
CA VAL A 27 3.73 8.79 8.63
C VAL A 27 3.62 7.30 8.89
N LEU A 28 2.54 6.89 9.53
CA LEU A 28 2.33 5.52 9.98
C LEU A 28 1.00 5.00 9.47
N VAL A 29 1.01 3.75 9.06
CA VAL A 29 -0.21 2.98 8.80
C VAL A 29 -0.38 1.96 9.90
N ASP A 30 -1.53 1.97 10.56
CA ASP A 30 -1.89 1.05 11.64
C ASP A 30 -3.01 0.12 11.14
N LYS A 31 -2.64 -1.13 10.90
CA LYS A 31 -3.57 -2.15 10.36
C LYS A 31 -4.63 -2.60 11.36
N MET A 32 -4.44 -2.33 12.64
CA MET A 32 -5.33 -2.78 13.71
C MET A 32 -6.22 -1.67 14.27
N SER A 33 -6.08 -0.46 13.77
CA SER A 33 -6.86 0.70 14.21
C SER A 33 -7.90 1.10 13.16
N GLN A 34 -9.01 1.69 13.64
CA GLN A 34 -9.95 2.37 12.74
C GLN A 34 -9.32 3.63 12.11
N ASP A 35 -8.32 4.19 12.77
CA ASP A 35 -7.50 5.30 12.28
C ASP A 35 -6.29 4.72 11.54
N ILE A 36 -6.48 4.29 10.32
CA ILE A 36 -5.49 3.53 9.54
C ILE A 36 -4.23 4.35 9.25
N LEU A 37 -4.39 5.62 8.91
CA LEU A 37 -3.28 6.50 8.51
C LEU A 37 -3.17 7.68 9.46
N TYR A 38 -1.99 7.92 10.00
CA TYR A 38 -1.73 9.06 10.88
C TYR A 38 -0.30 9.58 10.76
N SER A 39 -0.11 10.85 11.09
CA SER A 39 1.20 11.44 11.32
C SER A 39 1.54 11.45 12.81
N TYR A 40 2.82 11.25 13.13
CA TYR A 40 3.35 11.34 14.48
C TYR A 40 4.50 12.34 14.52
N ASP A 41 4.32 13.41 15.24
CA ASP A 41 5.35 14.43 15.42
C ASP A 41 6.36 13.98 16.48
N LEU A 42 7.60 13.77 16.05
CA LEU A 42 8.69 13.28 16.92
C LEU A 42 9.06 14.25 18.05
N LYS A 43 8.88 15.55 17.82
CA LYS A 43 9.24 16.59 18.80
C LYS A 43 8.16 16.79 19.85
N THR A 44 6.90 16.88 19.43
CA THR A 44 5.76 17.13 20.32
C THR A 44 5.13 15.85 20.84
N ARG A 45 5.43 14.71 20.21
CA ARG A 45 4.86 13.38 20.47
C ARG A 45 3.34 13.31 20.28
N LYS A 46 2.82 14.14 19.40
CA LYS A 46 1.41 14.15 19.06
C LYS A 46 1.13 13.29 17.85
N LYS A 47 0.05 12.51 17.96
CA LYS A 47 -0.56 11.76 16.87
C LYS A 47 -1.66 12.64 16.25
N GLU A 48 -1.66 12.74 14.93
CA GLU A 48 -2.71 13.41 14.14
C GLU A 48 -3.21 12.43 13.09
N VAL A 49 -4.52 12.12 13.14
CA VAL A 49 -5.14 11.22 12.15
C VAL A 49 -5.22 11.94 10.81
N ILE A 50 -4.81 11.24 9.75
CA ILE A 50 -4.99 11.69 8.37
C ILE A 50 -6.30 11.06 7.90
N SER A 51 -7.34 11.86 7.74
CA SER A 51 -8.64 11.38 7.30
C SER A 51 -8.58 10.87 5.86
N CYS A 52 -9.03 9.64 5.66
CA CYS A 52 -9.15 9.01 4.34
C CYS A 52 -10.63 8.73 4.10
N GLU A 53 -11.36 9.68 3.54
CA GLU A 53 -12.74 9.43 3.10
C GLU A 53 -12.71 8.53 1.85
N GLY A 54 -13.15 7.28 2.00
CA GLY A 54 -13.29 6.32 0.91
C GLY A 54 -12.06 5.46 0.61
N GLY A 55 -11.04 5.44 1.46
CA GLY A 55 -9.92 4.51 1.33
C GLY A 55 -10.23 3.10 1.83
N SER A 56 -9.33 2.15 1.57
CA SER A 56 -9.41 0.80 2.12
C SER A 56 -9.48 0.84 3.64
N ILE A 57 -10.42 0.09 4.20
CA ILE A 57 -10.67 0.03 5.65
C ILE A 57 -9.91 -1.11 6.34
N ASP A 58 -9.28 -2.01 5.58
CA ASP A 58 -8.50 -3.13 6.10
C ASP A 58 -7.20 -3.29 5.28
N PRO A 59 -6.20 -2.44 5.50
CA PRO A 59 -4.99 -2.42 4.70
C PRO A 59 -4.16 -3.68 4.95
N GLN A 60 -4.02 -4.50 3.93
CA GLN A 60 -3.13 -5.65 3.97
C GLN A 60 -1.76 -5.31 3.42
N TYR A 61 -1.72 -4.51 2.37
CA TYR A 61 -0.49 -4.14 1.66
C TYR A 61 -0.37 -2.63 1.60
N VAL A 62 0.83 -2.12 1.87
CA VAL A 62 1.09 -0.68 1.93
C VAL A 62 2.45 -0.37 1.34
N CYS A 63 2.50 0.63 0.46
CA CYS A 63 3.75 1.21 0.01
C CYS A 63 3.66 2.73 -0.10
N PHE A 64 4.81 3.39 -0.15
CA PHE A 64 4.90 4.85 -0.19
C PHE A 64 5.60 5.30 -1.47
N ASP A 65 5.10 6.39 -2.05
CA ASP A 65 5.79 7.11 -3.11
C ASP A 65 5.58 8.63 -2.92
N GLY A 66 6.66 9.33 -2.62
CA GLY A 66 6.61 10.75 -2.29
C GLY A 66 5.62 11.05 -1.16
N ASP A 67 4.64 11.90 -1.42
CA ASP A 67 3.60 12.30 -0.47
C ASP A 67 2.38 11.36 -0.45
N TRP A 68 2.42 10.28 -1.22
CA TRP A 68 1.34 9.33 -1.36
C TRP A 68 1.60 8.03 -0.62
N VAL A 69 0.57 7.53 0.03
CA VAL A 69 0.50 6.18 0.60
C VAL A 69 -0.44 5.36 -0.26
N PHE A 70 0.05 4.28 -0.82
CA PHE A 70 -0.75 3.31 -1.56
C PHE A 70 -1.14 2.19 -0.61
N ILE A 71 -2.41 1.90 -0.58
CA ILE A 71 -3.02 0.94 0.34
C ILE A 71 -3.86 -0.02 -0.47
N ALA A 72 -3.64 -1.31 -0.27
CA ALA A 72 -4.48 -2.34 -0.85
C ALA A 72 -5.03 -3.27 0.23
N ASP A 73 -6.26 -3.70 0.05
CA ASP A 73 -6.88 -4.85 0.70
C ASP A 73 -7.03 -5.99 -0.33
N ASP A 74 -7.81 -7.02 0.00
CA ASP A 74 -8.04 -8.16 -0.91
C ASP A 74 -8.70 -7.76 -2.23
N CYS A 75 -9.43 -6.64 -2.28
CA CYS A 75 -10.30 -6.28 -3.39
C CYS A 75 -9.98 -4.93 -4.02
N THR A 76 -9.38 -4.00 -3.29
CA THR A 76 -9.22 -2.62 -3.75
C THR A 76 -7.80 -2.10 -3.59
N ILE A 77 -7.40 -1.19 -4.48
CA ILE A 77 -6.18 -0.40 -4.38
C ILE A 77 -6.57 1.07 -4.36
N SER A 78 -6.13 1.79 -3.34
CA SER A 78 -6.30 3.23 -3.22
C SER A 78 -4.98 3.92 -2.90
N LYS A 79 -4.94 5.22 -3.09
CA LYS A 79 -3.84 6.06 -2.60
C LYS A 79 -4.37 7.25 -1.83
N THR A 80 -3.64 7.64 -0.79
CA THR A 80 -3.96 8.82 0.02
C THR A 80 -2.74 9.72 0.10
N ASN A 81 -2.94 10.99 -0.20
CA ASN A 81 -1.92 11.99 0.05
C ASN A 81 -1.91 12.33 1.54
N TYR A 82 -0.83 11.98 2.23
CA TYR A 82 -0.77 12.15 3.69
C TYR A 82 -0.64 13.61 4.15
N LYS A 83 -0.36 14.56 3.23
CA LYS A 83 -0.31 15.99 3.53
C LYS A 83 -1.68 16.66 3.40
N THR A 84 -2.45 16.27 2.39
CA THR A 84 -3.74 16.92 2.07
C THR A 84 -4.96 16.13 2.54
N GLY A 85 -4.81 14.83 2.78
CA GLY A 85 -5.92 13.90 3.04
C GLY A 85 -6.69 13.48 1.77
N GLU A 86 -6.25 13.93 0.59
CA GLU A 86 -6.86 13.51 -0.68
C GLU A 86 -6.75 12.01 -0.85
N CYS A 87 -7.87 11.34 -1.11
CA CYS A 87 -7.94 9.91 -1.35
C CYS A 87 -8.47 9.63 -2.76
N VAL A 88 -7.82 8.71 -3.46
CA VAL A 88 -8.18 8.31 -4.82
C VAL A 88 -8.21 6.79 -4.92
N TYR A 89 -9.33 6.23 -5.41
CA TYR A 89 -9.37 4.84 -5.82
C TYR A 89 -8.62 4.65 -7.14
N ILE A 90 -7.76 3.63 -7.18
CA ILE A 90 -6.93 3.31 -8.35
C ILE A 90 -7.51 2.12 -9.09
N TRP A 91 -7.84 1.05 -8.36
CA TRP A 91 -8.29 -0.18 -8.98
C TRP A 91 -9.16 -0.99 -8.01
N GLU A 92 -10.07 -1.76 -8.58
CA GLU A 92 -10.97 -2.64 -7.83
C GLU A 92 -11.14 -3.95 -8.60
N VAL A 93 -11.23 -5.06 -7.85
CA VAL A 93 -11.53 -6.37 -8.43
C VAL A 93 -12.86 -6.30 -9.16
N PRO A 94 -12.92 -6.65 -10.46
CA PRO A 94 -14.16 -6.61 -11.22
C PRO A 94 -15.23 -7.51 -10.62
N GLU A 95 -16.48 -7.04 -10.64
CA GLU A 95 -17.62 -7.80 -10.10
C GLU A 95 -17.70 -9.20 -10.72
N GLY A 96 -17.91 -10.20 -9.85
CA GLY A 96 -18.00 -11.62 -10.25
C GLY A 96 -16.66 -12.31 -10.45
N LYS A 97 -15.54 -11.65 -10.22
CA LYS A 97 -14.22 -12.29 -10.21
C LYS A 97 -13.86 -12.79 -8.83
N ASN A 98 -13.39 -14.03 -8.74
CA ASN A 98 -12.93 -14.67 -7.51
C ASN A 98 -11.40 -14.59 -7.40
N VAL A 99 -10.89 -13.37 -7.32
CA VAL A 99 -9.45 -13.09 -7.16
C VAL A 99 -9.22 -12.20 -5.95
N ASN A 100 -8.06 -12.34 -5.33
CA ASN A 100 -7.60 -11.47 -4.27
C ASN A 100 -6.33 -10.75 -4.71
N ILE A 101 -6.17 -9.49 -4.27
CA ILE A 101 -4.91 -8.77 -4.36
C ILE A 101 -3.95 -9.37 -3.34
N THR A 102 -2.71 -9.68 -3.75
CA THR A 102 -1.73 -10.33 -2.87
C THR A 102 -0.58 -9.42 -2.47
N ASP A 103 -0.39 -8.32 -3.15
CA ASP A 103 0.62 -7.31 -2.82
C ASP A 103 0.43 -6.04 -3.67
N VAL A 104 1.12 -4.95 -3.30
CA VAL A 104 1.16 -3.70 -4.07
C VAL A 104 2.56 -3.11 -4.08
N TYR A 105 3.03 -2.69 -5.23
CA TYR A 105 4.35 -2.10 -5.46
C TYR A 105 4.26 -0.86 -6.33
N ILE A 106 5.14 0.09 -6.09
CA ILE A 106 5.33 1.25 -6.97
C ILE A 106 6.69 1.17 -7.62
N HIS A 107 6.70 1.28 -8.94
CA HIS A 107 7.93 1.36 -9.70
C HIS A 107 7.76 2.28 -10.92
N GLY A 108 8.64 3.30 -11.03
CA GLY A 108 8.50 4.32 -12.06
C GLY A 108 7.18 5.07 -11.92
N ASP A 109 6.41 5.08 -12.98
CA ASP A 109 5.09 5.74 -13.06
C ASP A 109 3.92 4.76 -12.96
N LYS A 110 4.14 3.54 -12.48
CA LYS A 110 3.14 2.47 -12.44
C LYS A 110 2.93 1.92 -11.04
N VAL A 111 1.71 1.47 -10.80
CA VAL A 111 1.33 0.62 -9.67
C VAL A 111 1.30 -0.82 -10.16
N TYR A 112 2.07 -1.68 -9.53
CA TYR A 112 2.10 -3.12 -9.78
C TYR A 112 1.42 -3.85 -8.64
N PHE A 113 0.71 -4.91 -8.95
CA PHE A 113 0.02 -5.71 -7.94
C PHE A 113 -0.12 -7.17 -8.36
N GLY A 114 -0.07 -8.05 -7.38
CA GLY A 114 -0.35 -9.47 -7.57
C GLY A 114 -1.85 -9.73 -7.53
N LEU A 115 -2.34 -10.63 -8.38
CA LEU A 115 -3.66 -11.23 -8.25
C LEU A 115 -3.53 -12.73 -8.08
N TYR A 116 -4.31 -13.27 -7.17
CA TYR A 116 -4.42 -14.71 -6.94
C TYR A 116 -5.86 -15.17 -7.10
N GLY A 117 -6.09 -16.10 -8.02
CA GLY A 117 -7.39 -16.72 -8.24
C GLY A 117 -7.73 -17.71 -7.13
N THR A 118 -8.87 -17.54 -6.47
CA THR A 118 -9.31 -18.37 -5.34
C THR A 118 -10.00 -19.65 -5.78
N ASP A 119 -10.32 -19.79 -7.07
CA ASP A 119 -10.92 -20.98 -7.66
C ASP A 119 -10.32 -21.31 -9.06
N SER A 120 -10.82 -22.41 -9.64
CA SER A 120 -10.30 -22.89 -10.94
C SER A 120 -10.65 -21.98 -12.13
N GLU A 121 -11.72 -21.18 -12.03
CA GLU A 121 -12.16 -20.28 -13.09
C GLU A 121 -11.37 -18.98 -13.08
N ALA A 122 -10.87 -18.60 -11.92
CA ALA A 122 -10.09 -17.39 -11.70
C ALA A 122 -8.57 -17.56 -11.97
N LYS A 123 -8.11 -18.77 -12.29
CA LYS A 123 -6.67 -19.02 -12.57
C LYS A 123 -6.11 -18.17 -13.70
N ASP A 124 -6.90 -17.89 -14.71
CA ASP A 124 -6.47 -17.06 -15.83
C ASP A 124 -6.22 -15.59 -15.43
N ASP A 125 -6.77 -15.15 -14.31
CA ASP A 125 -6.56 -13.81 -13.76
C ASP A 125 -5.36 -13.76 -12.81
N THR A 126 -4.88 -14.91 -12.28
CA THR A 126 -3.69 -14.99 -11.42
C THR A 126 -2.45 -14.48 -12.12
N GLY A 127 -1.64 -13.69 -11.43
CA GLY A 127 -0.35 -13.20 -11.93
C GLY A 127 -0.05 -11.76 -11.54
N LEU A 128 0.99 -11.21 -12.17
CA LEU A 128 1.40 -9.81 -11.98
C LEU A 128 0.63 -8.91 -12.94
N TRP A 129 0.09 -7.85 -12.38
CA TRP A 129 -0.64 -6.81 -13.11
C TRP A 129 0.00 -5.44 -12.88
N CYS A 130 -0.29 -4.49 -13.76
CA CYS A 130 0.01 -3.08 -13.52
C CYS A 130 -1.14 -2.19 -13.96
N VAL A 131 -1.17 -1.00 -13.38
CA VAL A 131 -2.13 0.06 -13.67
C VAL A 131 -1.46 1.42 -13.51
N ASN A 132 -1.95 2.45 -14.20
CA ASN A 132 -1.53 3.83 -13.93
C ASN A 132 -2.02 4.29 -12.55
N PRO A 133 -1.31 5.22 -11.88
CA PRO A 133 -1.78 5.78 -10.61
C PRO A 133 -3.11 6.57 -10.67
N ASP A 134 -3.65 6.80 -11.86
CA ASP A 134 -4.97 7.38 -12.11
C ASP A 134 -6.06 6.33 -12.41
N GLY A 135 -5.70 5.03 -12.33
CA GLY A 135 -6.61 3.91 -12.57
C GLY A 135 -6.74 3.49 -14.03
N THR A 136 -6.06 4.14 -14.96
CA THR A 136 -6.10 3.80 -16.38
C THR A 136 -5.10 2.72 -16.77
N ASP A 137 -5.26 2.11 -17.95
CA ASP A 137 -4.32 1.17 -18.57
C ASP A 137 -3.97 -0.07 -17.72
N SER A 138 -4.96 -0.60 -16.99
CA SER A 138 -4.78 -1.86 -16.25
C SER A 138 -4.51 -3.01 -17.22
N LYS A 139 -3.44 -3.75 -16.98
CA LYS A 139 -3.06 -4.90 -17.79
C LYS A 139 -2.27 -5.96 -17.02
N LYS A 140 -2.44 -7.21 -17.43
CA LYS A 140 -1.63 -8.31 -16.96
C LYS A 140 -0.24 -8.29 -17.60
N ILE A 141 0.79 -8.51 -16.79
CA ILE A 141 2.19 -8.51 -17.21
C ILE A 141 2.76 -9.92 -17.22
N SER A 142 2.50 -10.73 -16.19
CA SER A 142 2.91 -12.11 -16.07
C SER A 142 1.78 -12.99 -15.59
N SER A 143 1.81 -14.27 -15.96
CA SER A 143 0.88 -15.29 -15.43
C SER A 143 1.50 -16.09 -14.28
N ASP A 144 2.71 -15.74 -13.84
CA ASP A 144 3.33 -16.38 -12.69
C ASP A 144 2.64 -15.93 -11.41
N GLU A 145 2.44 -16.86 -10.51
CA GLU A 145 1.96 -16.54 -9.16
C GLU A 145 2.95 -15.61 -8.45
N VAL A 146 2.45 -14.55 -7.84
CA VAL A 146 3.27 -13.50 -7.26
C VAL A 146 3.32 -13.68 -5.75
N ASN A 147 4.50 -14.01 -5.23
CA ASN A 147 4.80 -13.97 -3.80
C ASN A 147 5.68 -12.76 -3.45
N GLU A 148 6.52 -12.33 -4.38
CA GLU A 148 7.40 -11.20 -4.21
C GLU A 148 7.78 -10.64 -5.59
N VAL A 149 7.89 -9.32 -5.73
CA VAL A 149 8.40 -8.66 -6.94
C VAL A 149 9.62 -7.84 -6.58
N CYS A 150 10.70 -8.05 -7.34
CA CYS A 150 11.91 -7.23 -7.26
C CYS A 150 12.10 -6.48 -8.56
N PHE A 151 12.37 -5.18 -8.50
CA PHE A 151 12.66 -4.34 -9.66
C PHE A 151 14.14 -4.00 -9.72
N VAL A 152 14.75 -4.18 -10.91
CA VAL A 152 16.14 -3.81 -11.19
C VAL A 152 16.18 -2.96 -12.46
N GLY A 153 16.29 -1.66 -12.33
CA GLY A 153 16.08 -0.73 -13.44
C GLY A 153 14.66 -0.82 -13.98
N GLU A 154 14.49 -1.10 -15.27
CA GLU A 154 13.18 -1.28 -15.91
C GLU A 154 12.72 -2.75 -15.93
N GLU A 155 13.55 -3.67 -15.47
CA GLU A 155 13.25 -5.11 -15.42
C GLU A 155 12.60 -5.48 -14.08
N TYR A 156 11.74 -6.50 -14.09
CA TYR A 156 11.14 -7.06 -12.90
C TYR A 156 11.39 -8.56 -12.81
N PHE A 157 11.49 -9.08 -11.60
CA PHE A 157 11.63 -10.48 -11.27
C PHE A 157 10.51 -10.87 -10.33
N VAL A 158 9.77 -11.92 -10.68
CA VAL A 158 8.70 -12.50 -9.84
C VAL A 158 9.25 -13.73 -9.13
N ARG A 159 8.92 -13.86 -7.86
CA ARG A 159 9.23 -15.02 -7.04
C ARG A 159 7.98 -15.60 -6.40
#